data_54dae72152714f92a378105630260c87
#
_entry.id   54dae72152714f92a378105630260c87
#
_cell.length_a   1.000
_cell.length_b   1.000
_cell.length_c   1.000
_cell.angle_alpha   90.00
_cell.angle_beta   90.00
_cell.angle_gamma   90.00
#
_symmetry.space_group_name_H-M   'P 1'
#
loop_
_entity.id
_entity.type
_entity.pdbx_description
1 polymer ?
#
loop_
_entity_poly.entity_id
_entity_poly.type
_entity_poly.pdbx_seq_one_letter_code
_entity_poly.pdbx_strand_id
1 'polypeptide(L)'
;HQTLVSRGDHVISVIPTYQQHYSIPESIGAEIELLRLRPENGFLPDLDELRALIRPDTRMIAINNPNNPTGALMDRSILEQVAEIARSADAWLLCDEVYRGTDQTGNGFTVSVADIYEKGISTASTSKTFSLAGLRVGWIAGPKEMLSNVLIHRDYNTISVGAVDEFLAA
;
A
#
# COMPACT_ATOMS: atom_id res chain seq x y z
N HIS A 1 -8.53 -0.20 -2.94
CA HIS A 1 -9.40 0.83 -2.38
C HIS A 1 -10.88 0.43 -2.52
N GLN A 2 -11.41 0.27 -3.72
CA GLN A 2 -12.85 0.03 -4.00
C GLN A 2 -13.51 -1.10 -3.18
N THR A 3 -12.75 -2.06 -2.69
CA THR A 3 -13.25 -3.18 -1.86
C THR A 3 -13.41 -2.80 -0.39
N LEU A 4 -12.62 -1.85 0.10
CA LEU A 4 -12.46 -1.61 1.53
C LEU A 4 -12.90 -0.22 1.98
N VAL A 5 -13.01 0.72 1.04
CA VAL A 5 -13.31 2.13 1.30
C VAL A 5 -14.66 2.49 0.71
N SER A 6 -15.47 3.16 1.51
CA SER A 6 -16.80 3.68 1.17
C SER A 6 -16.85 5.20 1.32
N ARG A 7 -17.93 5.79 0.83
CA ARG A 7 -18.18 7.22 1.02
C ARG A 7 -18.25 7.55 2.53
N GLY A 8 -17.49 8.60 2.92
CA GLY A 8 -17.43 9.07 4.30
C GLY A 8 -16.41 8.36 5.18
N ASP A 9 -15.77 7.27 4.70
CA ASP A 9 -14.67 6.65 5.43
C ASP A 9 -13.47 7.59 5.51
N HIS A 10 -12.78 7.59 6.64
CA HIS A 10 -11.54 8.33 6.83
C HIS A 10 -10.34 7.52 6.33
N VAL A 11 -9.52 8.12 5.47
CA VAL A 11 -8.30 7.51 4.91
C VAL A 11 -7.12 8.45 5.08
N ILE A 12 -6.03 7.94 5.64
CA ILE A 12 -4.74 8.65 5.71
C ILE A 12 -3.86 8.16 4.56
N SER A 13 -3.29 9.08 3.79
CA SER A 13 -2.30 8.77 2.76
C SER A 13 -1.05 9.62 2.94
N VAL A 14 0.12 9.05 2.66
CA VAL A 14 1.37 9.82 2.63
C VAL A 14 1.44 10.70 1.38
N ILE A 15 2.18 11.82 1.46
CA ILE A 15 2.47 12.68 0.31
C ILE A 15 3.89 13.29 0.47
N PRO A 16 4.77 13.32 -0.59
CA PRO A 16 4.49 12.87 -1.95
C PRO A 16 4.42 11.34 -2.06
N THR A 17 3.52 10.87 -2.91
CA THR A 17 3.36 9.45 -3.23
C THR A 17 2.76 9.28 -4.63
N TYR A 18 2.58 8.03 -5.06
CA TYR A 18 1.83 7.73 -6.26
C TYR A 18 0.37 8.17 -6.10
N GLN A 19 -0.09 9.05 -6.98
CA GLN A 19 -1.36 9.77 -6.86
C GLN A 19 -2.57 8.88 -6.54
N GLN A 20 -2.61 7.67 -7.04
CA GLN A 20 -3.75 6.77 -6.86
C GLN A 20 -4.01 6.39 -5.39
N HIS A 21 -3.01 6.56 -4.50
CA HIS A 21 -3.19 6.26 -3.08
C HIS A 21 -4.20 7.18 -2.39
N TYR A 22 -4.32 8.43 -2.84
CA TYR A 22 -5.29 9.38 -2.29
C TYR A 22 -6.42 9.71 -3.27
N SER A 23 -6.17 9.77 -4.59
CA SER A 23 -7.20 10.18 -5.55
C SER A 23 -8.29 9.13 -5.77
N ILE A 24 -7.97 7.83 -5.64
CA ILE A 24 -8.99 6.78 -5.77
C ILE A 24 -9.95 6.81 -4.57
N PRO A 25 -9.51 6.76 -3.30
CA PRO A 25 -10.45 6.87 -2.19
C PRO A 25 -11.20 8.21 -2.18
N GLU A 26 -10.55 9.32 -2.55
CA GLU A 26 -11.23 10.61 -2.75
C GLU A 26 -12.38 10.52 -3.77
N SER A 27 -12.15 9.86 -4.90
CA SER A 27 -13.17 9.66 -5.95
C SER A 27 -14.34 8.78 -5.50
N ILE A 28 -14.13 7.92 -4.51
CA ILE A 28 -15.18 7.11 -3.85
C ILE A 28 -16.02 7.98 -2.90
N GLY A 29 -15.48 9.12 -2.48
CA GLY A 29 -16.10 10.04 -1.52
C GLY A 29 -15.63 9.83 -0.09
N ALA A 30 -14.46 9.24 0.10
CA ALA A 30 -13.79 9.16 1.40
C ALA A 30 -13.21 10.53 1.80
N GLU A 31 -13.06 10.74 3.10
CA GLU A 31 -12.34 11.87 3.67
C GLU A 31 -10.85 11.54 3.69
N ILE A 32 -10.05 12.33 2.97
CA ILE A 32 -8.60 12.09 2.85
C ILE A 32 -7.83 13.04 3.73
N GLU A 33 -6.99 12.49 4.59
CA GLU A 33 -6.02 13.23 5.37
C GLU A 33 -4.61 12.88 4.90
N LEU A 34 -3.74 13.91 4.70
CA LEU A 34 -2.44 13.74 4.07
C LEU A 34 -1.30 13.91 5.08
N LEU A 35 -0.58 12.82 5.33
CA LEU A 35 0.68 12.84 6.09
C LEU A 35 1.82 13.30 5.18
N ARG A 36 2.42 14.45 5.48
CA ARG A 36 3.49 15.02 4.65
C ARG A 36 4.85 14.40 4.99
N LEU A 37 5.43 13.71 4.02
CA LEU A 37 6.82 13.26 4.07
C LEU A 37 7.74 14.44 3.78
N ARG A 38 8.74 14.66 4.63
CA ARG A 38 9.61 15.84 4.57
C ARG A 38 11.07 15.43 4.28
N PRO A 39 11.80 16.21 3.46
CA PRO A 39 13.21 15.92 3.18
C PRO A 39 14.09 15.90 4.43
N GLU A 40 13.76 16.70 5.45
CA GLU A 40 14.49 16.76 6.73
C GLU A 40 14.47 15.41 7.47
N ASN A 41 13.42 14.61 7.25
CA ASN A 41 13.27 13.26 7.79
C ASN A 41 13.63 12.16 6.76
N GLY A 42 14.36 12.50 5.70
CA GLY A 42 14.66 11.57 4.61
C GLY A 42 13.42 11.05 3.88
N PHE A 43 12.32 11.81 3.89
CA PHE A 43 11.00 11.43 3.38
C PHE A 43 10.40 10.18 4.05
N LEU A 44 10.80 9.89 5.29
CA LEU A 44 10.15 8.89 6.13
C LEU A 44 8.95 9.51 6.85
N PRO A 45 7.92 8.72 7.20
CA PRO A 45 6.77 9.22 7.95
C PRO A 45 7.18 9.67 9.35
N ASP A 46 6.67 10.82 9.77
CA ASP A 46 6.70 11.22 11.16
C ASP A 46 5.59 10.42 11.90
N LEU A 47 6.03 9.55 12.81
CA LEU A 47 5.11 8.63 13.48
C LEU A 47 4.23 9.34 14.52
N ASP A 48 4.69 10.46 15.10
CA ASP A 48 3.88 11.23 16.03
C ASP A 48 2.82 12.02 15.28
N GLU A 49 3.17 12.59 14.11
CA GLU A 49 2.19 13.20 13.21
C GLU A 49 1.18 12.16 12.73
N LEU A 50 1.62 10.95 12.33
CA LEU A 50 0.71 9.87 11.93
C LEU A 50 -0.26 9.48 13.07
N ARG A 51 0.23 9.37 14.31
CA ARG A 51 -0.63 9.09 15.47
C ARG A 51 -1.66 10.19 15.71
N ALA A 52 -1.28 11.45 15.52
CA ALA A 52 -2.18 12.58 15.69
C ALA A 52 -3.29 12.65 14.63
N LEU A 53 -3.07 12.07 13.43
CA LEU A 53 -4.07 11.98 12.37
C LEU A 53 -5.08 10.84 12.58
N ILE A 54 -4.79 9.87 13.46
CA ILE A 54 -5.68 8.73 13.70
C ILE A 54 -6.97 9.19 14.37
N ARG A 55 -8.08 8.70 13.84
CA ARG A 55 -9.43 8.90 14.36
C ARG A 55 -10.08 7.55 14.65
N PRO A 56 -11.10 7.48 15.51
CA PRO A 56 -11.85 6.23 15.77
C PRO A 56 -12.49 5.62 14.52
N ASP A 57 -12.75 6.44 13.50
CA ASP A 57 -13.34 6.04 12.22
C ASP A 57 -12.29 5.92 11.10
N THR A 58 -10.99 5.96 11.42
CA THR A 58 -9.93 5.74 10.44
C THR A 58 -10.06 4.33 9.84
N ARG A 59 -10.37 4.28 8.56
CA ARG A 59 -10.61 3.04 7.83
C ARG A 59 -9.34 2.45 7.23
N MET A 60 -8.43 3.31 6.75
CA MET A 60 -7.24 2.87 6.02
C MET A 60 -6.09 3.87 6.17
N ILE A 61 -4.87 3.32 6.28
CA ILE A 61 -3.62 4.05 6.07
C ILE A 61 -3.01 3.51 4.78
N ALA A 62 -2.70 4.39 3.82
CA ALA A 62 -2.10 4.05 2.53
C ALA A 62 -0.68 4.60 2.43
N ILE A 63 0.29 3.71 2.25
CA ILE A 63 1.72 4.02 2.12
C ILE A 63 2.30 3.35 0.87
N ASN A 64 3.50 3.78 0.48
CA ASN A 64 4.28 3.18 -0.59
C ASN A 64 5.71 2.93 -0.11
N ASN A 65 6.21 1.70 -0.21
CA ASN A 65 7.53 1.33 0.29
C ASN A 65 8.26 0.31 -0.59
N PRO A 66 9.37 0.65 -1.23
CA PRO A 66 10.01 1.98 -1.33
C PRO A 66 9.10 3.03 -1.93
N ASN A 67 9.22 4.29 -1.48
CA ASN A 67 8.30 5.36 -1.86
C ASN A 67 8.60 5.93 -3.26
N ASN A 68 7.59 6.09 -4.06
CA ASN A 68 7.63 6.85 -5.31
C ASN A 68 7.00 8.24 -5.04
N PRO A 69 7.70 9.38 -5.29
CA PRO A 69 8.91 9.49 -6.12
C PRO A 69 10.23 9.59 -5.33
N THR A 70 10.20 9.55 -3.99
CA THR A 70 11.36 9.97 -3.18
C THR A 70 12.46 8.91 -3.07
N GLY A 71 12.13 7.63 -3.31
CA GLY A 71 13.04 6.52 -3.09
C GLY A 71 13.25 6.17 -1.60
N ALA A 72 12.57 6.87 -0.68
CA ALA A 72 12.67 6.58 0.75
C ALA A 72 12.24 5.14 1.05
N LEU A 73 13.01 4.48 1.91
CA LEU A 73 12.79 3.10 2.31
C LEU A 73 12.53 3.04 3.82
N MET A 74 11.32 2.68 4.20
CA MET A 74 11.00 2.32 5.57
C MET A 74 11.58 0.94 5.87
N ASP A 75 12.40 0.86 6.89
CA ASP A 75 12.88 -0.43 7.40
C ASP A 75 11.79 -1.18 8.18
N ARG A 76 12.14 -2.40 8.64
CA ARG A 76 11.23 -3.23 9.45
C ARG A 76 10.71 -2.48 10.67
N SER A 77 11.57 -1.76 11.39
CA SER A 77 11.21 -1.08 12.63
C SER A 77 10.16 0.01 12.42
N ILE A 78 10.32 0.79 11.34
CA ILE A 78 9.36 1.83 10.97
C ILE A 78 8.04 1.20 10.51
N LEU A 79 8.10 0.15 9.68
CA LEU A 79 6.88 -0.54 9.20
C LEU A 79 6.09 -1.18 10.35
N GLU A 80 6.77 -1.80 11.33
CA GLU A 80 6.14 -2.35 12.53
C GLU A 80 5.45 -1.26 13.36
N GLN A 81 6.08 -0.10 13.51
CA GLN A 81 5.46 1.04 14.22
C GLN A 81 4.25 1.61 13.46
N VAL A 82 4.30 1.71 12.14
CA VAL A 82 3.15 2.09 11.32
C VAL A 82 2.01 1.07 11.46
N ALA A 83 2.34 -0.23 11.48
CA ALA A 83 1.38 -1.30 11.69
C ALA A 83 0.71 -1.21 13.07
N GLU A 84 1.47 -0.91 14.14
CA GLU A 84 0.91 -0.68 15.48
C GLU A 84 -0.04 0.52 15.53
N ILE A 85 0.31 1.60 14.83
CA ILE A 85 -0.58 2.76 14.71
C ILE A 85 -1.88 2.37 13.99
N ALA A 86 -1.80 1.64 12.87
CA ALA A 86 -2.97 1.13 12.16
C ALA A 86 -3.82 0.20 13.05
N ARG A 87 -3.17 -0.67 13.82
CA ARG A 87 -3.84 -1.60 14.75
C ARG A 87 -4.60 -0.86 15.86
N SER A 88 -4.08 0.26 16.34
CA SER A 88 -4.74 1.05 17.39
C SER A 88 -6.12 1.60 16.99
N ALA A 89 -6.36 1.76 15.70
CA ALA A 89 -7.63 2.21 15.11
C ALA A 89 -8.39 1.08 14.41
N ASP A 90 -7.93 -0.16 14.49
CA ASP A 90 -8.46 -1.29 13.72
C ASP A 90 -8.49 -1.05 12.19
N ALA A 91 -7.61 -0.18 11.69
CA ALA A 91 -7.56 0.28 10.32
C ALA A 91 -6.79 -0.69 9.40
N TRP A 92 -7.14 -0.73 8.12
CA TRP A 92 -6.36 -1.42 7.11
C TRP A 92 -5.04 -0.67 6.85
N LEU A 93 -3.95 -1.40 6.67
CA LEU A 93 -2.67 -0.85 6.22
C LEU A 93 -2.38 -1.32 4.79
N LEU A 94 -2.60 -0.44 3.82
CA LEU A 94 -2.27 -0.70 2.42
C LEU A 94 -0.86 -0.19 2.13
N CYS A 95 0.03 -1.06 1.70
CA CYS A 95 1.36 -0.70 1.22
C CYS A 95 1.51 -1.09 -0.26
N ASP A 96 1.79 -0.11 -1.10
CA ASP A 96 2.28 -0.40 -2.45
C ASP A 96 3.76 -0.75 -2.36
N GLU A 97 4.07 -2.03 -2.60
CA GLU A 97 5.41 -2.60 -2.53
C GLU A 97 5.99 -2.89 -3.93
N VAL A 98 5.47 -2.21 -4.96
CA VAL A 98 5.89 -2.45 -6.36
C VAL A 98 7.37 -2.24 -6.60
N TYR A 99 8.05 -1.44 -5.77
CA TYR A 99 9.50 -1.22 -5.80
C TYR A 99 10.28 -2.06 -4.79
N ARG A 100 9.64 -2.95 -4.03
CA ARG A 100 10.29 -3.83 -3.07
C ARG A 100 11.33 -4.71 -3.77
N GLY A 101 12.59 -4.65 -3.31
CA GLY A 101 13.73 -5.34 -3.92
C GLY A 101 14.48 -4.54 -4.98
N THR A 102 14.14 -3.26 -5.23
CA THR A 102 14.93 -2.37 -6.08
C THR A 102 16.04 -1.65 -5.30
N ASP A 103 16.00 -1.68 -3.99
CA ASP A 103 17.06 -1.14 -3.15
C ASP A 103 18.35 -1.94 -3.35
N GLN A 104 19.45 -1.22 -3.59
CA GLN A 104 20.75 -1.84 -3.90
C GLN A 104 21.63 -2.00 -2.66
N THR A 105 21.02 -2.15 -1.49
CA THR A 105 21.74 -2.29 -0.22
C THR A 105 22.38 -3.66 -0.04
N GLY A 106 22.01 -4.64 -0.87
CA GLY A 106 22.48 -6.04 -0.77
C GLY A 106 21.87 -6.85 0.35
N ASN A 107 20.92 -6.27 1.09
CA ASN A 107 20.27 -6.90 2.25
C ASN A 107 18.99 -7.69 1.90
N GLY A 108 18.73 -7.92 0.62
CA GLY A 108 17.54 -8.61 0.13
C GLY A 108 16.28 -7.71 0.16
N PHE A 109 15.13 -8.34 0.30
CA PHE A 109 13.85 -7.63 0.34
C PHE A 109 13.54 -7.14 1.75
N THR A 110 13.02 -5.92 1.87
CA THR A 110 12.39 -5.46 3.11
C THR A 110 11.18 -6.34 3.45
N VAL A 111 10.77 -6.31 4.72
CA VAL A 111 9.56 -7.03 5.15
C VAL A 111 8.32 -6.46 4.44
N SER A 112 7.36 -7.34 4.15
CA SER A 112 6.05 -6.91 3.66
C SER A 112 5.11 -6.57 4.82
N VAL A 113 4.23 -5.58 4.63
CA VAL A 113 3.19 -5.29 5.64
C VAL A 113 2.21 -6.44 5.81
N ALA A 114 2.03 -7.28 4.78
CA ALA A 114 1.21 -8.48 4.86
C ALA A 114 1.78 -9.56 5.79
N ASP A 115 3.09 -9.51 6.11
CA ASP A 115 3.75 -10.45 7.01
C ASP A 115 3.76 -9.99 8.47
N ILE A 116 3.50 -8.72 8.74
CA ILE A 116 3.66 -8.12 10.07
C ILE A 116 2.38 -7.56 10.68
N TYR A 117 1.31 -7.50 9.90
CA TYR A 117 0.03 -6.98 10.36
C TYR A 117 -1.15 -7.79 9.83
N GLU A 118 -2.08 -8.17 10.71
CA GLU A 118 -3.25 -8.99 10.38
C GLU A 118 -4.22 -8.31 9.41
N LYS A 119 -4.21 -6.98 9.30
CA LYS A 119 -4.90 -6.18 8.29
C LYS A 119 -3.94 -5.50 7.31
N GLY A 120 -2.71 -6.04 7.20
CA GLY A 120 -1.73 -5.60 6.21
C GLY A 120 -2.08 -6.09 4.81
N ILE A 121 -1.99 -5.19 3.84
CA ILE A 121 -2.26 -5.45 2.43
C ILE A 121 -1.07 -4.95 1.62
N SER A 122 -0.41 -5.87 0.94
CA SER A 122 0.67 -5.56 -0.01
C SER A 122 0.14 -5.62 -1.43
N THR A 123 0.49 -4.63 -2.24
CA THR A 123 0.30 -4.67 -3.70
C THR A 123 1.65 -4.62 -4.39
N ALA A 124 1.86 -5.45 -5.39
CA ALA A 124 3.09 -5.47 -6.16
C ALA A 124 2.84 -5.92 -7.60
N SER A 125 3.86 -5.83 -8.45
CA SER A 125 3.76 -6.25 -9.84
C SER A 125 5.12 -6.62 -10.43
N THR A 126 5.10 -7.27 -11.59
CA THR A 126 6.29 -7.53 -12.40
C THR A 126 6.89 -6.27 -13.03
N SER A 127 6.17 -5.15 -12.97
CA SER A 127 6.46 -3.96 -13.79
C SER A 127 7.75 -3.23 -13.42
N LYS A 128 8.14 -3.21 -12.14
CA LYS A 128 9.26 -2.40 -11.65
C LYS A 128 10.45 -3.27 -11.27
N THR A 129 10.40 -3.97 -10.15
CA THR A 129 11.50 -4.79 -9.64
C THR A 129 11.98 -5.82 -10.65
N PHE A 130 11.07 -6.40 -11.43
CA PHE A 130 11.41 -7.43 -12.43
C PHE A 130 11.58 -6.89 -13.85
N SER A 131 11.40 -5.57 -14.08
CA SER A 131 11.52 -4.91 -15.39
C SER A 131 10.61 -5.49 -16.48
N LEU A 132 9.50 -6.13 -16.10
CA LEU A 132 8.53 -6.79 -16.98
C LEU A 132 7.21 -6.01 -17.08
N ALA A 133 7.30 -4.68 -17.22
CA ALA A 133 6.13 -3.81 -17.26
C ALA A 133 5.14 -4.15 -18.40
N GLY A 134 5.62 -4.74 -19.47
CA GLY A 134 4.82 -5.14 -20.64
C GLY A 134 3.84 -6.28 -20.35
N LEU A 135 4.14 -7.15 -19.39
CA LEU A 135 3.29 -8.31 -19.07
C LEU A 135 1.98 -7.95 -18.36
N ARG A 136 1.85 -6.76 -17.81
CA ARG A 136 0.64 -6.30 -17.12
C ARG A 136 0.20 -7.22 -15.96
N VAL A 137 1.14 -7.91 -15.28
CA VAL A 137 0.87 -8.82 -14.17
C VAL A 137 1.19 -8.14 -12.84
N GLY A 138 0.27 -8.26 -11.90
CA GLY A 138 0.44 -7.81 -10.53
C GLY A 138 -0.34 -8.70 -9.56
N TRP A 139 -0.09 -8.54 -8.28
CA TRP A 139 -0.72 -9.33 -7.23
C TRP A 139 -1.04 -8.49 -6.01
N ILE A 140 -1.94 -9.03 -5.20
CA ILE A 140 -2.29 -8.51 -3.88
C ILE A 140 -2.06 -9.63 -2.88
N ALA A 141 -1.32 -9.35 -1.81
CA ALA A 141 -1.16 -10.22 -0.66
C ALA A 141 -1.83 -9.61 0.57
N GLY A 142 -2.51 -10.43 1.36
CA GLY A 142 -3.22 -9.97 2.55
C GLY A 142 -4.18 -11.04 3.10
N PRO A 143 -5.05 -10.67 4.05
CA PRO A 143 -5.98 -11.60 4.68
C PRO A 143 -6.93 -12.27 3.68
N LYS A 144 -7.14 -13.58 3.85
CA LYS A 144 -7.95 -14.42 2.93
C LYS A 144 -9.36 -13.86 2.70
N GLU A 145 -10.02 -13.42 3.75
CA GLU A 145 -11.38 -12.90 3.66
C GLU A 145 -11.43 -11.62 2.81
N MET A 146 -10.48 -10.71 3.02
CA MET A 146 -10.33 -9.51 2.21
C MET A 146 -10.06 -9.85 0.74
N LEU A 147 -9.16 -10.81 0.47
CA LEU A 147 -8.88 -11.25 -0.90
C LEU A 147 -10.10 -11.85 -1.60
N SER A 148 -10.96 -12.58 -0.88
CA SER A 148 -12.22 -13.10 -1.43
C SER A 148 -13.14 -11.97 -1.90
N ASN A 149 -13.21 -10.88 -1.14
CA ASN A 149 -13.98 -9.70 -1.54
C ASN A 149 -13.34 -8.96 -2.73
N VAL A 150 -12.00 -8.90 -2.79
CA VAL A 150 -11.27 -8.34 -3.94
C VAL A 150 -11.58 -9.10 -5.22
N LEU A 151 -11.69 -10.44 -5.17
CA LEU A 151 -12.04 -11.27 -6.34
C LEU A 151 -13.39 -10.89 -6.92
N ILE A 152 -14.40 -10.64 -6.08
CA ILE A 152 -15.72 -10.18 -6.53
C ILE A 152 -15.61 -8.87 -7.31
N HIS A 153 -14.87 -7.90 -6.79
CA HIS A 153 -14.67 -6.62 -7.47
C HIS A 153 -13.84 -6.76 -8.76
N ARG A 154 -12.86 -7.68 -8.78
CA ARG A 154 -12.03 -7.95 -9.95
C ARG A 154 -12.85 -8.39 -11.14
N ASP A 155 -13.88 -9.21 -10.93
CA ASP A 155 -14.74 -9.71 -12.00
C ASP A 155 -15.49 -8.60 -12.76
N TYR A 156 -15.65 -7.43 -12.13
CA TYR A 156 -16.23 -6.24 -12.77
C TYR A 156 -15.18 -5.28 -13.38
N ASN A 157 -13.90 -5.58 -13.24
CA ASN A 157 -12.81 -4.74 -13.77
C ASN A 157 -11.99 -5.48 -14.82
N THR A 158 -11.07 -6.34 -14.38
CA THR A 158 -10.06 -6.99 -15.25
C THR A 158 -10.37 -8.45 -15.53
N ILE A 159 -11.29 -9.06 -14.78
CA ILE A 159 -11.66 -10.49 -14.83
C ILE A 159 -10.45 -11.39 -14.53
N SER A 160 -9.44 -11.41 -15.42
CA SER A 160 -8.21 -12.18 -15.27
C SER A 160 -7.03 -11.47 -15.94
N VAL A 161 -5.82 -11.90 -15.63
CA VAL A 161 -4.61 -11.59 -16.40
C VAL A 161 -4.61 -12.42 -17.67
N GLY A 162 -3.89 -11.97 -18.71
CA GLY A 162 -3.68 -12.77 -19.92
C GLY A 162 -2.91 -14.06 -19.61
N ALA A 163 -3.38 -15.21 -20.12
CA ALA A 163 -2.76 -16.51 -19.83
C ALA A 163 -1.29 -16.58 -20.26
N VAL A 164 -0.93 -15.92 -21.36
CA VAL A 164 0.46 -15.85 -21.83
C VAL A 164 1.31 -14.98 -20.92
N ASP A 165 0.75 -13.85 -20.46
CA ASP A 165 1.45 -12.93 -19.57
C ASP A 165 1.69 -13.57 -18.20
N GLU A 166 0.70 -14.31 -17.69
CA GLU A 166 0.81 -15.07 -16.43
C GLU A 166 1.88 -16.17 -16.55
N PHE A 167 1.87 -16.92 -17.65
CA PHE A 167 2.87 -17.96 -17.89
C PHE A 167 4.30 -17.41 -17.97
N LEU A 168 4.49 -16.24 -18.59
CA LEU A 168 5.79 -15.60 -18.68
C LEU A 168 6.24 -14.93 -17.37
N ALA A 169 5.31 -14.64 -16.47
CA ALA A 169 5.60 -14.03 -15.17
C ALA A 169 5.92 -15.05 -14.07
N ALA A 170 5.56 -16.33 -14.27
CA ALA A 170 5.76 -17.42 -13.30
C ALA A 170 7.17 -18.00 -13.40
#